data_d129ebddca98cd8c38a861c612193839
#
_entry.id   d129ebddca98cd8c38a861c612193839
#
_cell.length_a   1.000
_cell.length_b   1.000
_cell.length_c   1.000
_cell.angle_alpha   90.00
_cell.angle_beta   90.00
_cell.angle_gamma   90.00
#
_symmetry.space_group_name_H-M   'P 1'
#
loop_
_entity.id
_entity.type
_entity.pdbx_description
1 polymer ?
#
loop_
_entity_poly.entity_id
_entity_poly.type
_entity_poly.pdbx_seq_one_letter_code
_entity_poly.pdbx_strand_id
1 'polypeptide(L)'
;DMVVLHDIYLETKSGLGAQIDFIVVTSKVIFLIECKNLIGNIDIDSKGAFIRTVTYGTKKQKEGIYSPITQGERHLSVLKEAKLDNAGLVTSLAIKRNFDSSYKSLVVLANPKTIVNDRYAPKEIKSQVIRADQLVSNMKNIIAASNDFASTKKEMMSIAQGILDMNIESRKDYAAKYEELVKENELSDSADTKNEISDSKQSVSDDKLICPK
;
A
#
# COMPACT_ATOMS: atom_id res chain seq x y z
N ASP A 1 -2.38 8.75 25.84
CA ASP A 1 -1.52 9.60 24.99
C ASP A 1 -1.04 8.80 23.78
N MET A 2 -0.92 9.48 22.63
CA MET A 2 -0.34 8.94 21.39
C MET A 2 0.26 10.08 20.58
N VAL A 3 1.23 9.75 19.72
CA VAL A 3 1.77 10.64 18.69
C VAL A 3 1.44 10.04 17.33
N VAL A 4 0.90 10.84 16.42
CA VAL A 4 0.51 10.39 15.09
C VAL A 4 1.39 11.09 14.07
N LEU A 5 2.05 10.30 13.23
CA LEU A 5 2.78 10.75 12.06
C LEU A 5 1.99 10.27 10.82
N HIS A 6 1.98 11.06 9.77
CA HIS A 6 1.31 10.68 8.52
C HIS A 6 2.22 10.95 7.34
N ASP A 7 2.00 10.20 6.27
CA ASP A 7 2.69 10.40 4.99
C ASP A 7 4.23 10.34 5.14
N ILE A 8 4.72 9.24 5.75
CA ILE A 8 6.14 9.04 6.03
C ILE A 8 6.77 8.21 4.92
N TYR A 9 7.73 8.80 4.19
CA TYR A 9 8.51 8.06 3.21
C TYR A 9 9.90 7.73 3.76
N LEU A 10 10.21 6.45 3.77
CA LEU A 10 11.49 5.92 4.23
C LEU A 10 12.22 5.23 3.08
N GLU A 11 13.53 5.36 3.06
CA GLU A 11 14.41 4.63 2.15
C GLU A 11 15.59 4.07 2.94
N THR A 12 15.89 2.80 2.73
CA THR A 12 17.03 2.11 3.34
C THR A 12 18.30 2.38 2.54
N LYS A 13 19.49 2.13 3.14
CA LYS A 13 20.76 2.20 2.42
C LYS A 13 20.84 1.21 1.27
N SER A 14 20.07 0.13 1.31
CA SER A 14 19.95 -0.84 0.23
C SER A 14 19.08 -0.35 -0.95
N GLY A 15 18.43 0.81 -0.83
CA GLY A 15 17.55 1.41 -1.85
C GLY A 15 16.10 0.91 -1.79
N LEU A 16 15.70 0.20 -0.73
CA LEU A 16 14.30 -0.17 -0.54
C LEU A 16 13.53 1.02 0.04
N GLY A 17 12.45 1.42 -0.64
CA GLY A 17 11.60 2.53 -0.20
C GLY A 17 10.20 2.07 0.18
N ALA A 18 9.59 2.76 1.13
CA ALA A 18 8.18 2.60 1.50
C ALA A 18 7.57 3.93 1.91
N GLN A 19 6.35 4.19 1.44
CA GLN A 19 5.49 5.25 1.93
C GLN A 19 4.48 4.65 2.87
N ILE A 20 4.42 5.17 4.09
CA ILE A 20 3.58 4.68 5.17
C ILE A 20 2.51 5.72 5.44
N ASP A 21 1.23 5.35 5.30
CA ASP A 21 0.12 6.29 5.45
C ASP A 21 0.09 6.92 6.84
N PHE A 22 0.14 6.08 7.90
CA PHE A 22 0.19 6.56 9.28
C PHE A 22 1.11 5.69 10.15
N ILE A 23 1.84 6.36 11.06
CA ILE A 23 2.54 5.71 12.17
C ILE A 23 1.98 6.28 13.47
N VAL A 24 1.46 5.41 14.34
CA VAL A 24 0.90 5.82 15.62
C VAL A 24 1.79 5.27 16.75
N VAL A 25 2.51 6.17 17.42
CA VAL A 25 3.36 5.85 18.56
C VAL A 25 2.50 5.93 19.81
N THR A 26 2.37 4.82 20.53
CA THR A 26 1.69 4.74 21.83
C THR A 26 2.67 4.35 22.93
N SER A 27 2.20 4.23 24.15
CA SER A 27 3.10 3.91 25.28
C SER A 27 3.74 2.52 25.21
N LYS A 28 3.13 1.55 24.52
CA LYS A 28 3.65 0.17 24.46
C LYS A 28 3.86 -0.35 23.03
N VAL A 29 3.03 0.10 22.10
CA VAL A 29 3.01 -0.43 20.73
C VAL A 29 3.08 0.72 19.75
N ILE A 30 3.81 0.52 18.67
CA ILE A 30 3.86 1.42 17.53
C ILE A 30 3.13 0.74 16.36
N PHE A 31 2.10 1.42 15.85
CA PHE A 31 1.29 0.89 14.76
C PHE A 31 1.68 1.55 13.44
N LEU A 32 1.92 0.74 12.42
CA LEU A 32 1.96 1.16 11.03
C LEU A 32 0.59 0.87 10.43
N ILE A 33 -0.09 1.89 9.97
CA ILE A 33 -1.46 1.78 9.48
C ILE A 33 -1.47 2.05 7.98
N GLU A 34 -1.96 1.07 7.24
CA GLU A 34 -2.26 1.17 5.81
C GLU A 34 -3.76 1.42 5.63
N CYS A 35 -4.12 2.52 4.99
CA CYS A 35 -5.51 2.90 4.76
C CYS A 35 -5.97 2.52 3.35
N LYS A 36 -7.06 1.77 3.25
CA LYS A 36 -7.65 1.35 1.98
C LYS A 36 -9.08 1.87 1.83
N ASN A 37 -9.28 2.82 0.93
CA ASN A 37 -10.62 3.29 0.55
C ASN A 37 -11.14 2.46 -0.66
N LEU A 38 -11.42 1.17 -0.43
CA LEU A 38 -11.85 0.25 -1.46
C LEU A 38 -13.37 0.36 -1.70
N ILE A 39 -13.78 0.44 -2.96
CA ILE A 39 -15.19 0.34 -3.35
C ILE A 39 -15.51 -1.13 -3.61
N GLY A 40 -16.68 -1.61 -3.12
CA GLY A 40 -17.13 -2.98 -3.28
C GLY A 40 -16.88 -3.83 -2.03
N ASN A 41 -17.19 -5.13 -2.14
CA ASN A 41 -17.03 -6.06 -1.04
C ASN A 41 -15.69 -6.78 -1.13
N ILE A 42 -15.11 -7.09 0.01
CA ILE A 42 -13.83 -7.81 0.11
C ILE A 42 -14.08 -9.18 0.73
N ASP A 43 -13.74 -10.22 0.00
CA ASP A 43 -13.65 -11.59 0.52
C ASP A 43 -12.18 -11.93 0.78
N ILE A 44 -11.88 -12.50 1.94
CA ILE A 44 -10.53 -13.00 2.26
C ILE A 44 -10.65 -14.53 2.40
N ASP A 45 -9.97 -15.26 1.55
CA ASP A 45 -10.05 -16.71 1.50
C ASP A 45 -9.19 -17.40 2.60
N SER A 46 -9.24 -18.73 2.64
CA SER A 46 -8.49 -19.53 3.60
C SER A 46 -6.97 -19.51 3.40
N LYS A 47 -6.50 -19.00 2.27
CA LYS A 47 -5.07 -18.80 1.97
C LYS A 47 -4.63 -17.36 2.21
N GLY A 48 -5.57 -16.47 2.61
CA GLY A 48 -5.30 -15.04 2.83
C GLY A 48 -5.31 -14.20 1.55
N ALA A 49 -5.82 -14.73 0.44
CA ALA A 49 -5.97 -13.95 -0.78
C ALA A 49 -7.15 -12.98 -0.67
N PHE A 50 -6.96 -11.76 -1.12
CA PHE A 50 -7.97 -10.70 -1.12
C PHE A 50 -8.66 -10.64 -2.48
N ILE A 51 -9.98 -10.79 -2.47
CA ILE A 51 -10.83 -10.76 -3.66
C ILE A 51 -11.84 -9.63 -3.49
N ARG A 52 -11.81 -8.67 -4.42
CA ARG A 52 -12.76 -7.57 -4.46
C ARG A 52 -13.92 -7.91 -5.39
N THR A 53 -15.15 -7.63 -4.95
CA THR A 53 -16.36 -7.74 -5.77
C THR A 53 -16.99 -6.35 -5.91
N VAL A 54 -17.03 -5.84 -7.13
CA VAL A 54 -17.70 -4.56 -7.47
C VAL A 54 -18.96 -4.84 -8.24
N THR A 55 -20.04 -4.11 -7.94
CA THR A 55 -21.33 -4.25 -8.64
C THR A 55 -21.58 -3.00 -9.47
N TYR A 56 -21.75 -3.18 -10.79
CA TYR A 56 -22.11 -2.15 -11.75
C TYR A 56 -23.50 -2.45 -12.32
N GLY A 57 -24.53 -1.79 -11.81
CA GLY A 57 -25.92 -2.13 -12.14
C GLY A 57 -26.24 -3.57 -11.75
N THR A 58 -26.55 -4.43 -12.72
CA THR A 58 -26.82 -5.86 -12.50
C THR A 58 -25.60 -6.77 -12.61
N LYS A 59 -24.46 -6.24 -13.09
CA LYS A 59 -23.24 -7.02 -13.29
C LYS A 59 -22.34 -6.98 -12.07
N LYS A 60 -21.86 -8.16 -11.65
CA LYS A 60 -20.85 -8.30 -10.59
C LYS A 60 -19.52 -8.68 -11.23
N GLN A 61 -18.49 -7.91 -10.92
CA GLN A 61 -17.11 -8.19 -11.33
C GLN A 61 -16.29 -8.57 -10.11
N LYS A 62 -15.58 -9.70 -10.20
CA LYS A 62 -14.62 -10.15 -9.17
C LYS A 62 -13.21 -10.02 -9.69
N GLU A 63 -12.32 -9.51 -8.84
CA GLU A 63 -10.90 -9.37 -9.15
C GLU A 63 -10.06 -9.65 -7.90
N GLY A 64 -8.90 -10.28 -8.08
CA GLY A 64 -7.90 -10.35 -7.04
C GLY A 64 -7.23 -9.00 -6.86
N ILE A 65 -7.00 -8.59 -5.61
CA ILE A 65 -6.23 -7.39 -5.32
C ILE A 65 -4.94 -7.75 -4.59
N TYR A 66 -3.91 -6.92 -4.76
CA TYR A 66 -2.67 -7.08 -4.02
C TYR A 66 -2.96 -7.06 -2.52
N SER A 67 -2.37 -8.01 -1.79
CA SER A 67 -2.61 -8.15 -0.36
C SER A 67 -2.11 -6.92 0.41
N PRO A 68 -2.98 -6.17 1.09
CA PRO A 68 -2.55 -5.06 1.92
C PRO A 68 -1.78 -5.51 3.17
N ILE A 69 -1.90 -6.80 3.55
CA ILE A 69 -1.07 -7.40 4.61
C ILE A 69 0.39 -7.47 4.17
N THR A 70 0.65 -7.99 2.97
CA THR A 70 2.01 -8.04 2.40
C THR A 70 2.61 -6.63 2.25
N GLN A 71 1.79 -5.64 1.93
CA GLN A 71 2.21 -4.24 1.92
C GLN A 71 2.63 -3.76 3.31
N GLY A 72 1.82 -4.04 4.34
CA GLY A 72 2.13 -3.70 5.73
C GLY A 72 3.40 -4.39 6.25
N GLU A 73 3.60 -5.67 5.92
CA GLU A 73 4.82 -6.42 6.24
C GLU A 73 6.07 -5.78 5.60
N ARG A 74 5.94 -5.35 4.33
CA ARG A 74 7.00 -4.60 3.66
C ARG A 74 7.31 -3.27 4.36
N HIS A 75 6.28 -2.53 4.78
CA HIS A 75 6.45 -1.28 5.52
C HIS A 75 7.20 -1.52 6.85
N LEU A 76 6.84 -2.57 7.60
CA LEU A 76 7.56 -2.98 8.81
C LEU A 76 9.03 -3.31 8.51
N SER A 77 9.30 -4.06 7.44
CA SER A 77 10.66 -4.44 7.06
C SER A 77 11.50 -3.22 6.69
N VAL A 78 10.96 -2.30 5.89
CA VAL A 78 11.66 -1.06 5.51
C VAL A 78 11.94 -0.18 6.73
N LEU A 79 10.96 0.01 7.63
CA LEU A 79 11.17 0.78 8.85
C LEU A 79 12.23 0.12 9.75
N LYS A 80 12.20 -1.21 9.91
CA LYS A 80 13.19 -1.96 10.70
C LYS A 80 14.60 -1.76 10.15
N GLU A 81 14.77 -1.91 8.84
CA GLU A 81 16.05 -1.74 8.16
C GLU A 81 16.54 -0.29 8.24
N ALA A 82 15.68 0.70 7.94
CA ALA A 82 16.03 2.12 8.07
C ALA A 82 16.47 2.49 9.49
N LYS A 83 15.81 1.95 10.52
CA LYS A 83 16.25 2.13 11.92
C LYS A 83 17.61 1.48 12.18
N LEU A 84 17.88 0.30 11.63
CA LEU A 84 19.17 -0.40 11.77
C LEU A 84 20.28 0.35 11.05
N ASP A 85 20.00 0.91 9.89
CA ASP A 85 20.94 1.71 9.10
C ASP A 85 21.45 2.96 9.82
N ASN A 86 20.63 3.49 10.74
CA ASN A 86 20.92 4.69 11.52
C ASN A 86 21.30 4.39 12.99
N ALA A 87 21.38 3.10 13.36
CA ALA A 87 21.65 2.70 14.75
C ALA A 87 23.11 2.31 14.99
N GLY A 88 23.64 2.64 16.18
CA GLY A 88 24.89 2.08 16.68
C GLY A 88 24.71 0.62 17.13
N LEU A 89 25.81 -0.07 17.45
CA LEU A 89 25.84 -1.51 17.76
C LEU A 89 24.84 -1.92 18.86
N VAL A 90 24.82 -1.22 19.99
CA VAL A 90 23.95 -1.54 21.14
C VAL A 90 22.46 -1.34 20.76
N THR A 91 22.15 -0.23 20.10
CA THR A 91 20.79 0.09 19.64
C THR A 91 20.32 -0.92 18.60
N SER A 92 21.19 -1.35 17.69
CA SER A 92 20.87 -2.37 16.67
C SER A 92 20.47 -3.70 17.30
N LEU A 93 21.14 -4.13 18.36
CA LEU A 93 20.79 -5.34 19.10
C LEU A 93 19.41 -5.22 19.77
N ALA A 94 19.12 -4.06 20.37
CA ALA A 94 17.81 -3.79 20.97
C ALA A 94 16.69 -3.78 19.93
N ILE A 95 16.91 -3.14 18.77
CA ILE A 95 15.96 -3.14 17.65
C ILE A 95 15.70 -4.58 17.18
N LYS A 96 16.73 -5.36 16.87
CA LYS A 96 16.59 -6.74 16.40
C LYS A 96 15.79 -7.61 17.37
N ARG A 97 15.96 -7.41 18.68
CA ARG A 97 15.29 -8.20 19.72
C ARG A 97 13.84 -7.82 19.93
N ASN A 98 13.52 -6.53 19.91
CA ASN A 98 12.22 -6.04 20.40
C ASN A 98 11.30 -5.52 19.29
N PHE A 99 11.79 -5.35 18.05
CA PHE A 99 11.02 -4.73 16.98
C PHE A 99 9.67 -5.43 16.74
N ASP A 100 9.69 -6.74 16.61
CA ASP A 100 8.51 -7.52 16.20
C ASP A 100 7.44 -7.59 17.33
N SER A 101 7.84 -7.38 18.62
CA SER A 101 6.89 -7.24 19.73
C SER A 101 6.26 -5.84 19.75
N SER A 102 7.07 -4.81 19.58
CA SER A 102 6.67 -3.41 19.76
C SER A 102 6.05 -2.76 18.54
N TYR A 103 6.28 -3.29 17.32
CA TYR A 103 5.73 -2.75 16.07
C TYR A 103 4.67 -3.67 15.48
N LYS A 104 3.53 -3.11 15.10
CA LYS A 104 2.41 -3.86 14.51
C LYS A 104 1.91 -3.17 13.26
N SER A 105 1.59 -3.95 12.23
CA SER A 105 0.91 -3.46 11.03
C SER A 105 -0.60 -3.67 11.15
N LEU A 106 -1.37 -2.66 10.75
CA LEU A 106 -2.83 -2.72 10.65
C LEU A 106 -3.29 -2.21 9.29
N VAL A 107 -4.24 -2.90 8.71
CA VAL A 107 -4.93 -2.47 7.48
C VAL A 107 -6.30 -1.93 7.85
N VAL A 108 -6.55 -0.66 7.53
CA VAL A 108 -7.80 0.00 7.83
C VAL A 108 -8.64 0.16 6.57
N LEU A 109 -9.80 -0.47 6.56
CA LEU A 109 -10.79 -0.29 5.51
C LEU A 109 -11.61 0.95 5.82
N ALA A 110 -11.29 2.04 5.12
CA ALA A 110 -11.84 3.38 5.39
C ALA A 110 -13.23 3.58 4.79
N ASN A 111 -13.60 2.83 3.74
CA ASN A 111 -14.90 2.97 3.11
C ASN A 111 -16.01 2.31 3.98
N PRO A 112 -16.96 3.09 4.50
CA PRO A 112 -18.01 2.55 5.40
C PRO A 112 -18.97 1.59 4.69
N LYS A 113 -19.03 1.63 3.35
CA LYS A 113 -19.90 0.77 2.53
C LYS A 113 -19.25 -0.57 2.18
N THR A 114 -17.97 -0.74 2.43
CA THR A 114 -17.27 -2.01 2.16
C THR A 114 -17.68 -3.07 3.17
N ILE A 115 -18.19 -4.20 2.69
CA ILE A 115 -18.47 -5.38 3.48
C ILE A 115 -17.26 -6.30 3.37
N VAL A 116 -16.75 -6.75 4.53
CA VAL A 116 -15.63 -7.70 4.59
C VAL A 116 -16.18 -9.07 5.00
N ASN A 117 -15.89 -10.06 4.18
CA ASN A 117 -16.13 -11.45 4.50
C ASN A 117 -14.78 -12.14 4.74
N ASP A 118 -14.42 -12.27 5.99
CA ASP A 118 -13.17 -12.89 6.45
C ASP A 118 -13.41 -14.25 7.12
N ARG A 119 -14.61 -14.83 6.97
CA ARG A 119 -15.02 -16.04 7.69
C ARG A 119 -13.97 -17.14 7.66
N TYR A 120 -13.37 -17.34 6.51
CA TYR A 120 -12.38 -18.41 6.27
C TYR A 120 -10.93 -17.91 6.34
N ALA A 121 -10.69 -16.63 6.52
CA ALA A 121 -9.35 -16.06 6.58
C ALA A 121 -8.55 -16.61 7.78
N PRO A 122 -7.22 -16.71 7.66
CA PRO A 122 -6.33 -17.02 8.78
C PRO A 122 -6.50 -16.01 9.92
N LYS A 123 -6.33 -16.46 11.16
CA LYS A 123 -6.49 -15.63 12.35
C LYS A 123 -5.54 -14.41 12.35
N GLU A 124 -4.33 -14.62 11.87
CA GLU A 124 -3.28 -13.62 11.75
C GLU A 124 -3.72 -12.47 10.84
N ILE A 125 -4.37 -12.77 9.72
CA ILE A 125 -4.91 -11.79 8.78
C ILE A 125 -6.13 -11.07 9.37
N LYS A 126 -7.07 -11.84 9.97
CA LYS A 126 -8.26 -11.24 10.63
C LYS A 126 -7.89 -10.22 11.69
N SER A 127 -6.83 -10.48 12.45
CA SER A 127 -6.38 -9.58 13.50
C SER A 127 -5.78 -8.26 13.00
N GLN A 128 -5.39 -8.22 11.74
CA GLN A 128 -4.74 -7.06 11.11
C GLN A 128 -5.68 -6.24 10.24
N VAL A 129 -6.80 -6.81 9.75
CA VAL A 129 -7.75 -6.10 8.87
C VAL A 129 -8.90 -5.56 9.70
N ILE A 130 -9.06 -4.24 9.72
CA ILE A 130 -9.97 -3.56 10.64
C ILE A 130 -10.80 -2.54 9.85
N ARG A 131 -12.06 -2.36 10.24
CA ARG A 131 -12.87 -1.23 9.79
C ARG A 131 -12.45 0.04 10.54
N ALA A 132 -12.56 1.19 9.89
CA ALA A 132 -12.16 2.47 10.49
C ALA A 132 -12.88 2.76 11.81
N ASP A 133 -14.16 2.40 11.94
CA ASP A 133 -14.96 2.58 13.16
C ASP A 133 -14.48 1.71 14.34
N GLN A 134 -13.72 0.66 14.08
CA GLN A 134 -13.18 -0.27 15.09
C GLN A 134 -11.70 -0.01 15.44
N LEU A 135 -11.03 0.88 14.72
CA LEU A 135 -9.58 1.09 14.85
C LEU A 135 -9.15 1.39 16.29
N VAL A 136 -9.78 2.37 16.91
CA VAL A 136 -9.39 2.81 18.27
C VAL A 136 -9.59 1.72 19.31
N SER A 137 -10.70 0.97 19.23
CA SER A 137 -10.96 -0.13 20.16
C SER A 137 -9.98 -1.28 19.97
N ASN A 138 -9.67 -1.61 18.72
CA ASN A 138 -8.69 -2.65 18.39
C ASN A 138 -7.29 -2.29 18.88
N MET A 139 -6.81 -1.07 18.60
CA MET A 139 -5.52 -0.59 19.10
C MET A 139 -5.43 -0.65 20.63
N LYS A 140 -6.49 -0.22 21.35
CA LYS A 140 -6.55 -0.32 22.82
C LYS A 140 -6.41 -1.75 23.31
N ASN A 141 -7.06 -2.71 22.66
CA ASN A 141 -6.97 -4.13 22.99
C ASN A 141 -5.54 -4.68 22.77
N ILE A 142 -4.90 -4.31 21.66
CA ILE A 142 -3.50 -4.71 21.37
C ILE A 142 -2.55 -4.11 22.41
N ILE A 143 -2.71 -2.82 22.75
CA ILE A 143 -1.89 -2.15 23.77
C ILE A 143 -2.07 -2.81 25.15
N ALA A 144 -3.30 -3.16 25.52
CA ALA A 144 -3.60 -3.82 26.80
C ALA A 144 -2.99 -5.24 26.88
N ALA A 145 -2.96 -5.96 25.76
CA ALA A 145 -2.39 -7.30 25.66
C ALA A 145 -0.85 -7.30 25.57
N SER A 146 -0.22 -6.16 25.30
CA SER A 146 1.24 -6.07 25.21
C SER A 146 1.91 -6.19 26.59
N ASN A 147 2.94 -7.03 26.67
CA ASN A 147 3.81 -7.19 27.81
C ASN A 147 4.98 -6.18 27.84
N ASP A 148 5.11 -5.33 26.82
CA ASP A 148 6.16 -4.33 26.75
C ASP A 148 6.00 -3.29 27.86
N PHE A 149 7.12 -2.73 28.32
CA PHE A 149 7.10 -1.64 29.28
C PHE A 149 6.49 -0.39 28.65
N ALA A 150 5.74 0.35 29.47
CA ALA A 150 5.13 1.58 29.02
C ALA A 150 6.16 2.71 28.89
N SER A 151 6.27 3.28 27.71
CA SER A 151 7.06 4.48 27.45
C SER A 151 6.39 5.73 28.03
N THR A 152 7.18 6.63 28.54
CA THR A 152 6.74 7.97 28.94
C THR A 152 6.38 8.83 27.71
N LYS A 153 5.67 9.92 27.94
CA LYS A 153 5.37 10.88 26.86
C LYS A 153 6.64 11.41 26.17
N LYS A 154 7.70 11.66 26.93
CA LYS A 154 8.98 12.11 26.40
C LYS A 154 9.63 11.06 25.50
N GLU A 155 9.57 9.80 25.88
CA GLU A 155 10.11 8.69 25.08
C GLU A 155 9.29 8.49 23.81
N MET A 156 7.95 8.55 23.88
CA MET A 156 7.08 8.51 22.70
C MET A 156 7.42 9.64 21.70
N MET A 157 7.61 10.86 22.19
CA MET A 157 8.03 12.00 21.35
C MET A 157 9.41 11.77 20.73
N SER A 158 10.37 11.23 21.49
CA SER A 158 11.70 10.90 20.98
C SER A 158 11.66 9.81 19.89
N ILE A 159 10.83 8.80 20.07
CA ILE A 159 10.62 7.75 19.06
C ILE A 159 10.02 8.35 17.78
N ALA A 160 8.99 9.19 17.92
CA ALA A 160 8.34 9.85 16.80
C ALA A 160 9.32 10.78 16.05
N GLN A 161 10.12 11.56 16.79
CA GLN A 161 11.14 12.43 16.19
C GLN A 161 12.19 11.61 15.44
N GLY A 162 12.67 10.51 16.02
CA GLY A 162 13.64 9.64 15.34
C GLY A 162 13.10 9.00 14.06
N ILE A 163 11.76 8.82 13.95
CA ILE A 163 11.13 8.39 12.68
C ILE A 163 11.07 9.57 11.71
N LEU A 164 10.69 10.76 12.17
CA LEU A 164 10.66 11.96 11.34
C LEU A 164 12.03 12.32 10.78
N ASP A 165 13.09 12.14 11.55
CA ASP A 165 14.47 12.41 11.12
C ASP A 165 14.92 11.48 9.98
N MET A 166 14.26 10.31 9.82
CA MET A 166 14.49 9.39 8.71
C MET A 166 13.55 9.64 7.53
N ASN A 167 12.53 10.51 7.70
CA ASN A 167 11.61 10.84 6.62
C ASN A 167 12.31 11.66 5.55
N ILE A 168 12.19 11.23 4.31
CA ILE A 168 12.72 11.95 3.15
C ILE A 168 11.58 12.27 2.19
N GLU A 169 11.74 13.32 1.38
CA GLU A 169 10.79 13.56 0.30
C GLU A 169 10.78 12.38 -0.68
N SER A 170 9.59 11.91 -1.02
CA SER A 170 9.46 10.85 -2.01
C SER A 170 10.06 11.31 -3.33
N ARG A 171 11.11 10.61 -3.79
CA ARG A 171 11.72 10.86 -5.10
C ARG A 171 10.85 10.38 -6.27
N LYS A 172 9.75 9.73 -5.99
CA LYS A 172 8.79 9.27 -7.00
C LYS A 172 7.80 10.39 -7.26
N ASP A 173 8.10 11.21 -8.25
CA ASP A 173 7.11 12.12 -8.82
C ASP A 173 6.12 11.29 -9.66
N TYR A 174 5.02 10.91 -9.02
CA TYR A 174 3.96 10.15 -9.68
C TYR A 174 3.24 10.95 -10.74
N ALA A 175 3.21 12.30 -10.64
CA ALA A 175 2.62 13.16 -11.64
C ALA A 175 3.48 13.17 -12.92
N ALA A 176 4.79 13.36 -12.78
CA ALA A 176 5.72 13.29 -13.91
C ALA A 176 5.70 11.92 -14.59
N LYS A 177 5.65 10.84 -13.80
CA LYS A 177 5.55 9.48 -14.35
C LYS A 177 4.22 9.25 -15.09
N TYR A 178 3.12 9.79 -14.59
CA TYR A 178 1.83 9.71 -15.27
C TYR A 178 1.84 10.50 -16.57
N GLU A 179 2.41 11.70 -16.59
CA GLU A 179 2.58 12.50 -17.80
C GLU A 179 3.46 11.80 -18.84
N GLU A 180 4.51 11.10 -18.42
CA GLU A 180 5.38 10.31 -19.29
C GLU A 180 4.61 9.15 -19.92
N LEU A 181 3.83 8.39 -19.12
CA LEU A 181 2.97 7.30 -19.61
C LEU A 181 1.88 7.79 -20.57
N VAL A 182 1.29 8.96 -20.31
CA VAL A 182 0.30 9.56 -21.24
C VAL A 182 0.96 9.91 -22.57
N LYS A 183 2.15 10.53 -22.55
CA LYS A 183 2.89 10.86 -23.76
C LYS A 183 3.31 9.62 -24.56
N GLU A 184 3.74 8.55 -23.89
CA GLU A 184 4.07 7.27 -24.55
C GLU A 184 2.84 6.66 -25.23
N ASN A 185 1.67 6.68 -24.59
CA ASN A 185 0.43 6.19 -25.18
C ASN A 185 -0.03 7.04 -26.37
N GLU A 186 0.05 8.37 -26.27
CA GLU A 186 -0.29 9.27 -27.39
C GLU A 186 0.65 9.08 -28.60
N LEU A 187 1.93 8.76 -28.34
CA LEU A 187 2.89 8.44 -29.41
C LEU A 187 2.61 7.08 -30.06
N SER A 188 2.18 6.08 -29.28
CA SER A 188 1.79 4.76 -29.80
C SER A 188 0.53 4.85 -30.67
N ASP A 189 -0.51 5.56 -30.20
CA ASP A 189 -1.75 5.76 -30.96
C ASP A 189 -1.52 6.55 -32.25
N SER A 190 -0.59 7.49 -32.24
CA SER A 190 -0.21 8.26 -33.44
C SER A 190 0.62 7.45 -34.44
N ALA A 191 1.33 6.42 -33.99
CA ALA A 191 2.08 5.50 -34.86
C ALA A 191 1.14 4.48 -35.53
N ASP A 192 0.16 3.95 -34.82
CA ASP A 192 -0.83 3.01 -35.36
C ASP A 192 -1.75 3.68 -36.38
N THR A 193 -2.14 4.93 -36.15
CA THR A 193 -2.95 5.71 -37.12
C THR A 193 -2.18 6.01 -38.41
N LYS A 194 -0.84 6.16 -38.35
CA LYS A 194 -0.03 6.35 -39.56
C LYS A 194 0.17 5.07 -40.36
N ASN A 195 0.19 3.91 -39.71
CA ASN A 195 0.27 2.63 -40.40
C ASN A 195 -1.04 2.26 -41.09
N GLU A 196 -2.20 2.53 -40.51
CA GLU A 196 -3.50 2.32 -41.16
C GLU A 196 -3.71 3.22 -42.40
N ILE A 197 -3.16 4.46 -42.38
CA ILE A 197 -3.23 5.38 -43.51
C ILE A 197 -2.26 4.99 -44.65
N SER A 198 -1.14 4.31 -44.35
CA SER A 198 -0.20 3.82 -45.36
C SER A 198 -0.73 2.58 -46.07
N ASP A 199 -1.41 1.67 -45.36
CA ASP A 199 -2.01 0.48 -45.96
C ASP A 199 -3.24 0.79 -46.81
N SER A 200 -3.99 1.84 -46.47
CA SER A 200 -5.14 2.27 -47.27
C SER A 200 -4.79 3.00 -48.59
N LYS A 201 -3.53 3.45 -48.75
CA LYS A 201 -3.03 4.08 -50.00
C LYS A 201 -2.40 3.12 -51.00
N GLN A 202 -2.15 1.87 -50.61
CA GLN A 202 -1.57 0.85 -51.48
C GLN A 202 -2.57 -0.05 -52.19
N SER A 203 -3.88 0.08 -51.89
CA SER A 203 -4.95 -0.74 -52.47
C SER A 203 -5.79 -0.03 -53.57
N VAL A 204 -5.36 1.12 -54.08
CA VAL A 204 -6.09 1.90 -55.10
C VAL A 204 -5.21 2.16 -56.37
N SER A 205 -4.47 1.17 -56.80
CA SER A 205 -3.88 1.20 -58.14
C SER A 205 -3.82 -0.24 -58.69
N ASP A 206 -4.88 -0.70 -59.29
CA ASP A 206 -4.96 -1.60 -60.43
C ASP A 206 -6.36 -2.20 -60.59
N ASP A 207 -7.27 -1.46 -61.21
CA ASP A 207 -8.36 -2.08 -61.95
C ASP A 207 -8.64 -1.24 -63.18
N LYS A 208 -7.99 -1.62 -64.29
CA LYS A 208 -8.32 -1.15 -65.61
C LYS A 208 -9.57 -1.88 -66.10
N LEU A 209 -10.61 -1.09 -66.36
CA LEU A 209 -11.77 -1.41 -67.10
C LEU A 209 -11.47 -2.21 -68.39
N ILE A 210 -12.08 -3.37 -68.53
CA ILE A 210 -12.34 -4.02 -69.81
C ILE A 210 -13.85 -4.20 -69.96
N CYS A 211 -14.48 -3.44 -70.87
CA CYS A 211 -15.81 -3.66 -71.37
C CYS A 211 -15.84 -4.77 -72.40
N PRO A 212 -16.74 -5.75 -72.33
CA PRO A 212 -17.04 -6.61 -73.44
C PRO A 212 -18.27 -6.09 -74.24
N LYS A 213 -18.17 -6.31 -75.54
CA LYS A 213 -19.28 -6.08 -76.56
C LYS A 213 -20.53 -6.91 -76.25
#